data_ad38cd7bfb8a1b704555438b02ad51b6
#
_entry.id   ad38cd7bfb8a1b704555438b02ad51b6
#
_cell.length_a   1.000
_cell.length_b   1.000
_cell.length_c   1.000
_cell.angle_alpha   90.00
_cell.angle_beta   90.00
_cell.angle_gamma   90.00
#
_symmetry.space_group_name_H-M   'P 1'
#
loop_
_entity.id
_entity.type
_entity.pdbx_description
1 polymer ?
#
loop_
_entity_poly.entity_id
_entity_poly.type
_entity_poly.pdbx_seq_one_letter_code
_entity_poly.pdbx_strand_id
1 'polypeptide(L)'
;MASIERTAYPRLTGRMSEAGLRQSYSLTEDEKALVLQSANGSSGRLTFAVLLKTRQSLGYFPSVSEVPESVLRHMTEQLSLEAGTRLADAEHLRKSRSRYRLAIRAHLGCRLFADVGNDVVVPAIASAARTMSDPADLINVAVEALTKANIELPAFSTLDRLVGHVRQQVHDELYHAVAGSLTPDDREQLDELLRVADGETVTPFVALKETPGPATLSHVRTWADRLAGLNVIIDPKPLLDGIPHTKVRQFAAEAKAYEASDLRDVTHPGKRHALLVCFIEHAQTSTRDELTGMLLRRIRRTRGSARDELKALQDRHRDIEERLIGVVGGVLDHARDADDDAALGRQVRQLLAEKGGIEVIGQQYNAVSAFHDDNYLPLMWPAHAKHRSV
;
A
#
# COMPACT_ATOMS: atom_id res chain seq x y z
N MET A 1 15.19 -5.79 -13.58
CA MET A 1 14.90 -7.21 -13.81
C MET A 1 14.22 -7.76 -12.57
N ALA A 2 13.14 -8.53 -12.76
CA ALA A 2 12.49 -9.20 -11.64
C ALA A 2 13.31 -10.43 -11.20
N SER A 3 13.31 -10.72 -9.89
CA SER A 3 13.81 -12.01 -9.42
C SER A 3 12.78 -13.08 -9.73
N ILE A 4 13.18 -14.16 -10.37
CA ILE A 4 12.30 -15.30 -10.68
C ILE A 4 11.64 -15.87 -9.41
N GLU A 5 12.31 -15.75 -8.26
CA GLU A 5 11.83 -16.23 -6.96
C GLU A 5 10.61 -15.49 -6.44
N ARG A 6 10.41 -14.24 -6.91
CA ARG A 6 9.26 -13.40 -6.56
C ARG A 6 8.08 -13.59 -7.50
N THR A 7 8.19 -14.49 -8.48
CA THR A 7 7.18 -14.69 -9.50
C THR A 7 6.54 -16.07 -9.41
N ALA A 8 5.36 -16.21 -10.01
CA ALA A 8 4.68 -17.48 -10.20
C ALA A 8 5.25 -18.31 -11.38
N TYR A 9 6.38 -17.91 -11.97
CA TYR A 9 7.01 -18.67 -13.05
C TYR A 9 7.44 -20.05 -12.54
N PRO A 10 6.93 -21.13 -13.12
CA PRO A 10 7.16 -22.48 -12.61
C PRO A 10 8.63 -22.90 -12.68
N ARG A 11 9.09 -23.60 -11.66
CA ARG A 11 10.47 -24.09 -11.57
C ARG A 11 10.51 -25.55 -11.12
N LEU A 12 11.52 -26.29 -11.57
CA LEU A 12 11.82 -27.61 -11.03
C LEU A 12 12.38 -27.44 -9.61
N THR A 13 11.73 -28.08 -8.63
CA THR A 13 12.23 -28.16 -7.26
C THR A 13 13.12 -29.40 -7.13
N GLY A 14 14.32 -29.24 -6.57
CA GLY A 14 15.32 -30.32 -6.47
C GLY A 14 14.88 -31.49 -5.55
N ARG A 15 13.92 -31.27 -4.66
CA ARG A 15 13.34 -32.31 -3.80
C ARG A 15 11.81 -32.29 -3.92
N MET A 16 11.25 -33.36 -4.45
CA MET A 16 9.82 -33.60 -4.49
C MET A 16 9.47 -34.75 -3.52
N SER A 17 8.38 -34.61 -2.79
CA SER A 17 7.84 -35.72 -1.99
C SER A 17 7.28 -36.80 -2.90
N GLU A 18 7.20 -38.05 -2.42
CA GLU A 18 6.57 -39.14 -3.18
C GLU A 18 5.12 -38.82 -3.59
N ALA A 19 4.36 -38.19 -2.72
CA ALA A 19 3.02 -37.72 -3.02
C ALA A 19 3.00 -36.71 -4.18
N GLY A 20 3.93 -35.74 -4.19
CA GLY A 20 4.09 -34.76 -5.26
C GLY A 20 4.50 -35.41 -6.59
N LEU A 21 5.40 -36.40 -6.54
CA LEU A 21 5.77 -37.18 -7.74
C LEU A 21 4.57 -37.93 -8.30
N ARG A 22 3.80 -38.63 -7.48
CA ARG A 22 2.58 -39.34 -7.90
C ARG A 22 1.54 -38.38 -8.49
N GLN A 23 1.35 -37.23 -7.90
CA GLN A 23 0.36 -36.24 -8.35
C GLN A 23 0.73 -35.62 -9.69
N SER A 24 2.01 -35.21 -9.89
CA SER A 24 2.42 -34.40 -11.03
C SER A 24 3.12 -35.20 -12.15
N TYR A 25 3.66 -36.37 -11.84
CA TYR A 25 4.48 -37.16 -12.76
C TYR A 25 3.99 -38.58 -13.02
N SER A 26 2.75 -38.93 -12.61
CA SER A 26 2.17 -40.22 -13.01
C SER A 26 1.67 -40.17 -14.43
N LEU A 27 1.95 -41.22 -15.19
CA LEU A 27 1.48 -41.40 -16.57
C LEU A 27 0.12 -42.06 -16.61
N THR A 28 -0.80 -41.53 -17.38
CA THR A 28 -2.05 -42.19 -17.73
C THR A 28 -1.79 -43.31 -18.77
N GLU A 29 -2.74 -44.21 -18.99
CA GLU A 29 -2.59 -45.28 -20.00
C GLU A 29 -2.47 -44.68 -21.40
N ASP A 30 -3.21 -43.61 -21.72
CA ASP A 30 -3.11 -42.91 -23.00
C ASP A 30 -1.74 -42.26 -23.18
N GLU A 31 -1.18 -41.69 -22.11
CA GLU A 31 0.17 -41.11 -22.15
C GLU A 31 1.25 -42.21 -22.34
N LYS A 32 1.08 -43.37 -21.70
CA LYS A 32 1.99 -44.49 -21.92
C LYS A 32 1.91 -44.99 -23.38
N ALA A 33 0.72 -45.09 -23.95
CA ALA A 33 0.54 -45.44 -25.36
C ALA A 33 1.22 -44.40 -26.28
N LEU A 34 1.05 -43.11 -25.98
CA LEU A 34 1.71 -42.03 -26.71
C LEU A 34 3.25 -42.13 -26.64
N VAL A 35 3.81 -42.44 -25.48
CA VAL A 35 5.25 -42.64 -25.27
C VAL A 35 5.76 -43.80 -26.17
N LEU A 36 5.06 -44.93 -26.17
CA LEU A 36 5.42 -46.09 -26.97
C LEU A 36 5.35 -45.83 -28.48
N GLN A 37 4.37 -45.06 -28.91
CA GLN A 37 4.19 -44.69 -30.31
C GLN A 37 5.24 -43.67 -30.81
N SER A 38 5.63 -42.71 -29.94
CA SER A 38 6.44 -41.55 -30.33
C SER A 38 7.94 -41.74 -30.14
N ALA A 39 8.36 -42.70 -29.30
CA ALA A 39 9.76 -42.87 -28.92
C ALA A 39 10.20 -44.35 -28.94
N ASN A 40 11.39 -44.57 -29.48
CA ASN A 40 12.02 -45.91 -29.57
C ASN A 40 13.14 -46.04 -28.53
N GLY A 41 13.32 -47.28 -28.04
CA GLY A 41 14.33 -47.63 -27.05
C GLY A 41 14.06 -47.04 -25.66
N SER A 42 14.65 -47.65 -24.63
CA SER A 42 14.41 -47.26 -23.22
C SER A 42 14.75 -45.81 -22.94
N SER A 43 15.92 -45.32 -23.38
CA SER A 43 16.35 -43.93 -23.19
C SER A 43 15.45 -42.90 -23.91
N GLY A 44 14.99 -43.24 -25.13
CA GLY A 44 14.08 -42.38 -25.87
C GLY A 44 12.71 -42.29 -25.22
N ARG A 45 12.13 -43.39 -24.75
CA ARG A 45 10.84 -43.47 -24.03
C ARG A 45 10.90 -42.69 -22.72
N LEU A 46 11.94 -42.91 -21.93
CA LEU A 46 12.15 -42.16 -20.69
C LEU A 46 12.22 -40.66 -20.95
N THR A 47 13.01 -40.25 -21.96
CA THR A 47 13.16 -38.84 -22.32
C THR A 47 11.85 -38.21 -22.77
N PHE A 48 11.08 -38.90 -23.61
CA PHE A 48 9.77 -38.41 -24.06
C PHE A 48 8.81 -38.24 -22.90
N ALA A 49 8.69 -39.24 -22.00
CA ALA A 49 7.82 -39.22 -20.86
C ALA A 49 8.17 -38.07 -19.86
N VAL A 50 9.46 -37.88 -19.60
CA VAL A 50 9.96 -36.76 -18.78
C VAL A 50 9.60 -35.42 -19.42
N LEU A 51 9.81 -35.25 -20.74
CA LEU A 51 9.44 -34.02 -21.43
C LEU A 51 7.92 -33.77 -21.40
N LEU A 52 7.09 -34.83 -21.55
CA LEU A 52 5.64 -34.73 -21.46
C LEU A 52 5.19 -34.20 -20.06
N LYS A 53 5.63 -34.89 -19.02
CA LYS A 53 5.21 -34.54 -17.66
C LYS A 53 5.78 -33.22 -17.17
N THR A 54 7.04 -32.91 -17.52
CA THR A 54 7.60 -31.57 -17.19
C THR A 54 6.87 -30.46 -17.92
N ARG A 55 6.48 -30.67 -19.19
CA ARG A 55 5.66 -29.71 -19.94
C ARG A 55 4.29 -29.49 -19.28
N GLN A 56 3.63 -30.55 -18.83
CA GLN A 56 2.36 -30.46 -18.13
C GLN A 56 2.49 -29.70 -16.81
N SER A 57 3.54 -30.01 -16.02
CA SER A 57 3.74 -29.41 -14.69
C SER A 57 4.25 -27.98 -14.74
N LEU A 58 5.15 -27.64 -15.68
CA LEU A 58 5.87 -26.37 -15.71
C LEU A 58 5.33 -25.39 -16.77
N GLY A 59 4.57 -25.89 -17.75
CA GLY A 59 4.15 -25.05 -18.86
C GLY A 59 5.23 -24.79 -19.91
N TYR A 60 6.46 -25.32 -19.76
CA TYR A 60 7.56 -25.24 -20.73
C TYR A 60 8.41 -26.51 -20.70
N PHE A 61 9.32 -26.66 -21.67
CA PHE A 61 10.27 -27.75 -21.70
C PHE A 61 11.60 -27.34 -21.06
N PRO A 62 11.92 -27.82 -19.86
CA PRO A 62 13.20 -27.53 -19.22
C PRO A 62 14.38 -28.16 -19.94
N SER A 63 15.60 -27.80 -19.56
CA SER A 63 16.78 -28.59 -19.95
C SER A 63 16.69 -29.96 -19.29
N VAL A 64 17.02 -31.00 -20.09
CA VAL A 64 16.99 -32.40 -19.61
C VAL A 64 17.95 -32.60 -18.43
N SER A 65 19.04 -31.82 -18.37
CA SER A 65 20.03 -31.84 -17.29
C SER A 65 19.51 -31.23 -15.97
N GLU A 66 18.42 -30.49 -16.02
CA GLU A 66 17.82 -29.85 -14.82
C GLU A 66 16.79 -30.77 -14.13
N VAL A 67 16.43 -31.88 -14.74
CA VAL A 67 15.41 -32.80 -14.23
C VAL A 67 15.96 -33.56 -13.00
N PRO A 68 15.30 -33.50 -11.83
CA PRO A 68 15.77 -34.21 -10.65
C PRO A 68 15.78 -35.71 -10.80
N GLU A 69 16.78 -36.37 -10.20
CA GLU A 69 16.94 -37.82 -10.22
C GLU A 69 15.70 -38.56 -9.68
N SER A 70 14.99 -38.00 -8.71
CA SER A 70 13.74 -38.54 -8.18
C SER A 70 12.65 -38.65 -9.24
N VAL A 71 12.55 -37.68 -10.14
CA VAL A 71 11.61 -37.68 -11.27
C VAL A 71 12.00 -38.80 -12.27
N LEU A 72 13.30 -38.90 -12.57
CA LEU A 72 13.80 -39.93 -13.51
C LEU A 72 13.51 -41.33 -13.00
N ARG A 73 13.77 -41.60 -11.73
CA ARG A 73 13.49 -42.89 -11.09
C ARG A 73 11.98 -43.20 -11.13
N HIS A 74 11.15 -42.28 -10.72
CA HIS A 74 9.70 -42.45 -10.75
C HIS A 74 9.16 -42.76 -12.15
N MET A 75 9.67 -42.06 -13.18
CA MET A 75 9.27 -42.29 -14.56
C MET A 75 9.79 -43.60 -15.11
N THR A 76 11.00 -44.05 -14.72
CA THR A 76 11.56 -45.35 -15.06
C THR A 76 10.69 -46.50 -14.54
N GLU A 77 10.23 -46.41 -13.30
CA GLU A 77 9.29 -47.35 -12.67
C GLU A 77 7.94 -47.39 -13.39
N GLN A 78 7.36 -46.22 -13.68
CA GLN A 78 6.07 -46.10 -14.38
C GLN A 78 6.08 -46.74 -15.79
N LEU A 79 7.21 -46.70 -16.46
CA LEU A 79 7.40 -47.28 -17.82
C LEU A 79 7.93 -48.71 -17.79
N SER A 80 8.12 -49.29 -16.60
CA SER A 80 8.71 -50.65 -16.42
C SER A 80 10.04 -50.84 -17.17
N LEU A 81 10.89 -49.80 -17.15
CA LEU A 81 12.22 -49.83 -17.74
C LEU A 81 13.24 -50.37 -16.75
N GLU A 82 14.40 -50.79 -17.25
CA GLU A 82 15.50 -51.27 -16.42
C GLU A 82 16.00 -50.19 -15.46
N ALA A 83 16.29 -50.57 -14.23
CA ALA A 83 16.86 -49.66 -13.25
C ALA A 83 18.20 -49.09 -13.75
N GLY A 84 18.36 -47.75 -13.66
CA GLY A 84 19.54 -47.06 -14.19
C GLY A 84 19.42 -46.63 -15.65
N THR A 85 18.28 -46.82 -16.30
CA THR A 85 18.03 -46.22 -17.62
C THR A 85 18.29 -44.72 -17.59
N ARG A 86 19.14 -44.24 -18.48
CA ARG A 86 19.49 -42.81 -18.58
C ARG A 86 18.66 -42.12 -19.66
N LEU A 87 18.55 -40.80 -19.55
CA LEU A 87 17.98 -39.98 -20.61
C LEU A 87 18.83 -40.12 -21.90
N ALA A 88 18.22 -39.91 -23.04
CA ALA A 88 18.91 -39.90 -24.32
C ALA A 88 20.09 -38.92 -24.29
N ASP A 89 21.20 -39.30 -24.90
CA ASP A 89 22.37 -38.45 -25.01
C ASP A 89 22.11 -37.18 -25.83
N ALA A 90 23.01 -36.21 -25.74
CA ALA A 90 22.87 -34.93 -26.40
C ALA A 90 22.70 -35.02 -27.93
N GLU A 91 23.34 -36.01 -28.57
CA GLU A 91 23.28 -36.20 -30.02
C GLU A 91 21.92 -36.76 -30.44
N HIS A 92 21.45 -37.81 -29.77
CA HIS A 92 20.13 -38.39 -30.00
C HIS A 92 19.03 -37.37 -29.69
N LEU A 93 19.18 -36.63 -28.61
CA LEU A 93 18.24 -35.60 -28.24
C LEU A 93 18.18 -34.49 -29.29
N ARG A 94 19.31 -34.07 -29.86
CA ARG A 94 19.35 -33.07 -30.93
C ARG A 94 18.50 -33.47 -32.13
N LYS A 95 18.56 -34.75 -32.53
CA LYS A 95 17.80 -35.28 -33.65
C LYS A 95 16.31 -35.48 -33.36
N SER A 96 15.96 -35.85 -32.13
CA SER A 96 14.60 -36.24 -31.72
C SER A 96 13.80 -35.12 -31.05
N ARG A 97 14.47 -34.09 -30.51
CA ARG A 97 13.88 -33.03 -29.66
C ARG A 97 12.70 -32.31 -30.30
N SER A 98 12.86 -31.90 -31.54
CA SER A 98 11.78 -31.21 -32.28
C SER A 98 10.57 -32.09 -32.49
N ARG A 99 10.79 -33.37 -32.88
CA ARG A 99 9.74 -34.34 -33.05
C ARG A 99 8.99 -34.64 -31.75
N TYR A 100 9.72 -34.85 -30.64
CA TYR A 100 9.11 -35.08 -29.32
C TYR A 100 8.27 -33.91 -28.87
N ARG A 101 8.81 -32.68 -28.96
CA ARG A 101 8.07 -31.47 -28.59
C ARG A 101 6.85 -31.27 -29.47
N LEU A 102 6.92 -31.53 -30.76
CA LEU A 102 5.79 -31.44 -31.67
C LEU A 102 4.68 -32.44 -31.29
N ALA A 103 5.02 -33.71 -31.05
CA ALA A 103 4.06 -34.74 -30.64
C ALA A 103 3.41 -34.39 -29.28
N ILE A 104 4.17 -33.91 -28.29
CA ILE A 104 3.68 -33.51 -27.00
C ILE A 104 2.74 -32.30 -27.11
N ARG A 105 3.10 -31.28 -27.92
CA ARG A 105 2.21 -30.12 -28.14
C ARG A 105 0.91 -30.53 -28.81
N ALA A 106 0.96 -31.40 -29.80
CA ALA A 106 -0.24 -31.92 -30.47
C ALA A 106 -1.16 -32.65 -29.48
N HIS A 107 -0.58 -33.53 -28.63
CA HIS A 107 -1.33 -34.24 -27.59
C HIS A 107 -1.96 -33.34 -26.57
N LEU A 108 -1.25 -32.30 -26.10
CA LEU A 108 -1.71 -31.36 -25.11
C LEU A 108 -2.57 -30.23 -25.72
N GLY A 109 -2.71 -30.15 -27.01
CA GLY A 109 -3.41 -29.06 -27.72
C GLY A 109 -2.79 -27.69 -27.48
N CYS A 110 -1.49 -27.61 -27.10
CA CYS A 110 -0.85 -26.36 -26.78
C CYS A 110 -0.16 -25.71 -27.98
N ARG A 111 -0.18 -24.36 -27.97
CA ARG A 111 0.42 -23.53 -29.02
C ARG A 111 1.79 -23.03 -28.64
N LEU A 112 2.61 -22.72 -29.62
CA LEU A 112 3.93 -22.11 -29.42
C LEU A 112 3.78 -20.63 -29.03
N PHE A 113 4.61 -20.21 -28.10
CA PHE A 113 4.71 -18.79 -27.76
C PHE A 113 5.12 -17.92 -28.96
N ALA A 114 6.04 -18.40 -29.78
CA ALA A 114 6.55 -17.70 -30.95
C ALA A 114 5.44 -17.33 -31.96
N ASP A 115 4.38 -18.15 -32.05
CA ASP A 115 3.33 -17.98 -33.06
C ASP A 115 2.24 -17.02 -32.61
N VAL A 116 1.81 -17.10 -31.33
CA VAL A 116 0.62 -16.41 -30.82
C VAL A 116 0.81 -15.82 -29.42
N GLY A 117 1.96 -16.01 -28.80
CA GLY A 117 2.18 -15.61 -27.39
C GLY A 117 2.07 -14.11 -27.18
N ASN A 118 2.68 -13.33 -28.06
CA ASN A 118 2.66 -11.87 -27.98
C ASN A 118 1.25 -11.30 -28.09
N ASP A 119 0.39 -11.86 -28.95
CA ASP A 119 -0.99 -11.39 -29.13
C ASP A 119 -1.83 -11.55 -27.87
N VAL A 120 -1.49 -12.52 -27.01
CA VAL A 120 -2.17 -12.77 -25.74
C VAL A 120 -1.54 -11.98 -24.59
N VAL A 121 -0.20 -11.98 -24.53
CA VAL A 121 0.54 -11.44 -23.38
C VAL A 121 0.63 -9.91 -23.39
N VAL A 122 0.90 -9.32 -24.55
CA VAL A 122 1.09 -7.85 -24.65
C VAL A 122 -0.14 -7.08 -24.19
N PRO A 123 -1.36 -7.39 -24.64
CA PRO A 123 -2.57 -6.69 -24.14
C PRO A 123 -2.81 -6.93 -22.64
N ALA A 124 -2.55 -8.16 -22.14
CA ALA A 124 -2.72 -8.48 -20.73
C ALA A 124 -1.76 -7.68 -19.85
N ILE A 125 -0.47 -7.64 -20.22
CA ILE A 125 0.54 -6.84 -19.50
C ILE A 125 0.21 -5.35 -19.61
N ALA A 126 -0.15 -4.84 -20.78
CA ALA A 126 -0.45 -3.42 -20.99
C ALA A 126 -1.63 -2.98 -20.13
N SER A 127 -2.70 -3.77 -20.09
CA SER A 127 -3.85 -3.50 -19.21
C SER A 127 -3.46 -3.47 -17.74
N ALA A 128 -2.71 -4.46 -17.26
CA ALA A 128 -2.25 -4.53 -15.87
C ALA A 128 -1.25 -3.40 -15.54
N ALA A 129 -0.35 -3.06 -16.47
CA ALA A 129 0.66 -2.02 -16.30
C ALA A 129 0.07 -0.61 -16.11
N ARG A 130 -1.19 -0.38 -16.46
CA ARG A 130 -1.88 0.89 -16.16
C ARG A 130 -2.10 1.11 -14.66
N THR A 131 -2.19 0.04 -13.87
CA THR A 131 -2.43 0.14 -12.42
C THR A 131 -1.33 -0.48 -11.56
N MET A 132 -0.63 -1.48 -12.10
CA MET A 132 0.48 -2.19 -11.45
C MET A 132 1.82 -1.65 -11.90
N SER A 133 2.85 -1.80 -11.05
CA SER A 133 4.19 -1.27 -11.32
C SER A 133 5.31 -2.27 -11.08
N ASP A 134 5.09 -3.27 -10.21
CA ASP A 134 6.10 -4.29 -9.92
C ASP A 134 6.26 -5.23 -11.13
N PRO A 135 7.47 -5.38 -11.67
CA PRO A 135 7.72 -6.31 -12.77
C PRO A 135 7.36 -7.77 -12.44
N ALA A 136 7.48 -8.18 -11.17
CA ALA A 136 7.13 -9.53 -10.77
C ALA A 136 5.63 -9.79 -10.89
N ASP A 137 4.79 -8.82 -10.50
CA ASP A 137 3.34 -8.94 -10.64
C ASP A 137 2.92 -8.98 -12.11
N LEU A 138 3.55 -8.17 -12.96
CA LEU A 138 3.29 -8.18 -14.41
C LEU A 138 3.72 -9.49 -15.07
N ILE A 139 4.81 -10.12 -14.61
CA ILE A 139 5.21 -11.46 -15.06
C ILE A 139 4.16 -12.48 -14.64
N ASN A 140 3.59 -12.38 -13.43
CA ASN A 140 2.53 -13.26 -12.98
C ASN A 140 1.28 -13.16 -13.87
N VAL A 141 0.90 -11.94 -14.24
CA VAL A 141 -0.20 -11.70 -15.21
C VAL A 141 0.12 -12.37 -16.56
N ALA A 142 1.34 -12.24 -17.05
CA ALA A 142 1.76 -12.85 -18.29
C ALA A 142 1.71 -14.39 -18.24
N VAL A 143 2.21 -14.99 -17.17
CA VAL A 143 2.16 -16.44 -16.94
C VAL A 143 0.73 -16.94 -16.88
N GLU A 144 -0.14 -16.25 -16.18
CA GLU A 144 -1.57 -16.58 -16.06
C GLU A 144 -2.27 -16.51 -17.42
N ALA A 145 -2.04 -15.46 -18.20
CA ALA A 145 -2.64 -15.28 -19.53
C ALA A 145 -2.21 -16.40 -20.49
N LEU A 146 -0.92 -16.76 -20.51
CA LEU A 146 -0.41 -17.84 -21.32
C LEU A 146 -0.97 -19.21 -20.92
N THR A 147 -1.05 -19.46 -19.61
CA THR A 147 -1.59 -20.70 -19.07
C THR A 147 -3.07 -20.87 -19.45
N LYS A 148 -3.88 -19.83 -19.26
CA LYS A 148 -5.30 -19.81 -19.65
C LYS A 148 -5.50 -20.04 -21.15
N ALA A 149 -4.62 -19.51 -21.97
CA ALA A 149 -4.67 -19.66 -23.42
C ALA A 149 -4.05 -20.99 -23.93
N ASN A 150 -3.58 -21.85 -23.04
CA ASN A 150 -2.84 -23.08 -23.35
C ASN A 150 -1.66 -22.82 -24.29
N ILE A 151 -0.83 -21.84 -23.98
CA ILE A 151 0.37 -21.48 -24.73
C ILE A 151 1.60 -21.93 -23.94
N GLU A 152 2.63 -22.43 -24.65
CA GLU A 152 3.90 -22.78 -24.03
C GLU A 152 4.58 -21.55 -23.44
N LEU A 153 5.00 -21.62 -22.17
CA LEU A 153 5.73 -20.54 -21.54
C LEU A 153 7.10 -20.37 -22.20
N PRO A 154 7.48 -19.15 -22.60
CA PRO A 154 8.84 -18.86 -23.06
C PRO A 154 9.81 -18.84 -21.88
N ALA A 155 11.10 -18.75 -22.15
CA ALA A 155 12.11 -18.57 -21.10
C ALA A 155 11.79 -17.35 -20.23
N PHE A 156 12.05 -17.44 -18.92
CA PHE A 156 11.81 -16.34 -17.97
C PHE A 156 12.41 -15.01 -18.43
N SER A 157 13.66 -15.03 -18.93
CA SER A 157 14.33 -13.83 -19.46
C SER A 157 13.60 -13.18 -20.64
N THR A 158 12.86 -13.97 -21.41
CA THR A 158 12.03 -13.46 -22.52
C THR A 158 10.81 -12.73 -21.98
N LEU A 159 10.12 -13.30 -20.97
CA LEU A 159 9.00 -12.64 -20.30
C LEU A 159 9.45 -11.38 -19.56
N ASP A 160 10.54 -11.44 -18.81
CA ASP A 160 11.07 -10.28 -18.05
C ASP A 160 11.38 -9.11 -18.99
N ARG A 161 12.02 -9.37 -20.13
CA ARG A 161 12.31 -8.35 -21.14
C ARG A 161 11.05 -7.79 -21.79
N LEU A 162 10.09 -8.66 -22.13
CA LEU A 162 8.82 -8.27 -22.72
C LEU A 162 8.00 -7.41 -21.75
N VAL A 163 7.90 -7.82 -20.50
CA VAL A 163 7.24 -7.07 -19.43
C VAL A 163 7.90 -5.70 -19.26
N GLY A 164 9.24 -5.64 -19.23
CA GLY A 164 9.98 -4.38 -19.13
C GLY A 164 9.63 -3.43 -20.28
N HIS A 165 9.60 -3.95 -21.52
CA HIS A 165 9.28 -3.17 -22.71
C HIS A 165 7.84 -2.66 -22.70
N VAL A 166 6.85 -3.52 -22.48
CA VAL A 166 5.43 -3.14 -22.48
C VAL A 166 5.13 -2.16 -21.34
N ARG A 167 5.71 -2.39 -20.15
CA ARG A 167 5.58 -1.46 -19.02
C ARG A 167 6.11 -0.07 -19.37
N GLN A 168 7.28 0.00 -20.04
CA GLN A 168 7.84 1.28 -20.46
C GLN A 168 6.94 1.97 -21.47
N GLN A 169 6.42 1.27 -22.47
CA GLN A 169 5.47 1.82 -23.43
C GLN A 169 4.23 2.44 -22.75
N VAL A 170 3.64 1.70 -21.79
CA VAL A 170 2.50 2.22 -21.03
C VAL A 170 2.85 3.46 -20.21
N HIS A 171 4.05 3.52 -19.62
CA HIS A 171 4.51 4.72 -18.91
C HIS A 171 4.68 5.90 -19.86
N ASP A 172 5.25 5.67 -21.04
CA ASP A 172 5.46 6.70 -22.04
C ASP A 172 4.12 7.25 -22.57
N GLU A 173 3.11 6.37 -22.79
CA GLU A 173 1.75 6.80 -23.11
C GLU A 173 1.16 7.71 -22.02
N LEU A 174 1.31 7.33 -20.75
CA LEU A 174 0.80 8.12 -19.62
C LEU A 174 1.54 9.47 -19.50
N TYR A 175 2.88 9.49 -19.70
CA TYR A 175 3.65 10.74 -19.71
C TYR A 175 3.21 11.67 -20.84
N HIS A 176 2.99 11.11 -22.03
CA HIS A 176 2.50 11.90 -23.17
C HIS A 176 1.07 12.42 -22.96
N ALA A 177 0.20 11.62 -22.34
CA ALA A 177 -1.16 12.05 -22.04
C ALA A 177 -1.17 13.26 -21.09
N VAL A 178 -0.40 13.20 -19.99
CA VAL A 178 -0.29 14.32 -19.05
C VAL A 178 0.38 15.53 -19.69
N ALA A 179 1.53 15.32 -20.32
CA ALA A 179 2.30 16.43 -20.92
C ALA A 179 1.58 17.09 -22.12
N GLY A 180 0.74 16.31 -22.84
CA GLY A 180 -0.04 16.81 -23.96
C GLY A 180 -1.18 17.76 -23.56
N SER A 181 -1.63 17.67 -22.32
CA SER A 181 -2.69 18.53 -21.78
C SER A 181 -2.14 19.86 -21.22
N LEU A 182 -0.81 20.00 -21.10
CA LEU A 182 -0.16 21.21 -20.57
C LEU A 182 -0.08 22.33 -21.60
N THR A 183 -0.47 23.54 -21.20
CA THR A 183 -0.18 24.77 -21.93
C THR A 183 1.31 25.13 -21.88
N PRO A 184 1.80 26.03 -22.74
CA PRO A 184 3.17 26.55 -22.63
C PRO A 184 3.45 27.20 -21.26
N ASP A 185 2.48 27.94 -20.72
CA ASP A 185 2.59 28.62 -19.42
C ASP A 185 2.69 27.60 -18.27
N ASP A 186 1.90 26.53 -18.30
CA ASP A 186 2.00 25.45 -17.32
C ASP A 186 3.40 24.83 -17.30
N ARG A 187 3.98 24.61 -18.48
CA ARG A 187 5.33 24.03 -18.60
C ARG A 187 6.39 24.96 -18.03
N GLU A 188 6.30 26.27 -18.31
CA GLU A 188 7.22 27.26 -17.76
C GLU A 188 7.13 27.30 -16.23
N GLN A 189 5.92 27.33 -15.66
CA GLN A 189 5.71 27.30 -14.21
C GLN A 189 6.27 26.04 -13.56
N LEU A 190 6.11 24.88 -14.20
CA LEU A 190 6.70 23.62 -13.72
C LEU A 190 8.22 23.63 -13.81
N ASP A 191 8.80 24.19 -14.86
CA ASP A 191 10.25 24.28 -15.03
C ASP A 191 10.87 25.30 -14.05
N GLU A 192 10.15 26.38 -13.68
CA GLU A 192 10.57 27.32 -12.62
C GLU A 192 10.75 26.63 -11.26
N LEU A 193 10.00 25.58 -10.96
CA LEU A 193 10.19 24.81 -9.72
C LEU A 193 11.60 24.21 -9.61
N LEU A 194 12.25 23.95 -10.73
CA LEU A 194 13.58 23.34 -10.79
C LEU A 194 14.71 24.37 -10.84
N ARG A 195 14.40 25.67 -10.88
CA ARG A 195 15.38 26.78 -10.90
C ARG A 195 15.54 27.35 -9.50
N VAL A 196 16.75 27.78 -9.17
CA VAL A 196 17.02 28.54 -7.95
C VAL A 196 16.65 30.00 -8.21
N ALA A 197 15.74 30.55 -7.41
CA ALA A 197 15.35 31.95 -7.51
C ALA A 197 16.48 32.86 -7.00
N ASP A 198 16.51 34.10 -7.48
CA ASP A 198 17.51 35.09 -7.06
C ASP A 198 17.47 35.31 -5.55
N GLY A 199 18.62 35.13 -4.90
CA GLY A 199 18.75 35.26 -3.44
C GLY A 199 18.42 33.99 -2.63
N GLU A 200 17.92 32.92 -3.27
CA GLU A 200 17.64 31.65 -2.61
C GLU A 200 18.82 30.68 -2.75
N THR A 201 18.87 29.67 -1.91
CA THR A 201 19.91 28.61 -1.93
C THR A 201 19.39 27.27 -2.40
N VAL A 202 18.09 27.07 -2.42
CA VAL A 202 17.42 25.83 -2.81
C VAL A 202 16.32 26.09 -3.83
N THR A 203 16.03 25.11 -4.66
CA THR A 203 14.92 25.22 -5.62
C THR A 203 13.57 25.08 -4.90
N PRO A 204 12.48 25.70 -5.43
CA PRO A 204 11.14 25.49 -4.90
C PRO A 204 10.75 23.99 -4.83
N PHE A 205 11.19 23.19 -5.79
CA PHE A 205 10.99 21.74 -5.80
C PHE A 205 11.58 21.04 -4.55
N VAL A 206 12.79 21.44 -4.13
CA VAL A 206 13.43 20.89 -2.91
C VAL A 206 12.68 21.36 -1.67
N ALA A 207 12.30 22.63 -1.59
CA ALA A 207 11.50 23.16 -0.49
C ALA A 207 10.15 22.43 -0.35
N LEU A 208 9.54 22.03 -1.46
CA LEU A 208 8.30 21.23 -1.45
C LEU A 208 8.45 19.78 -0.95
N LYS A 209 9.65 19.28 -0.78
CA LYS A 209 9.91 17.95 -0.18
C LYS A 209 9.97 17.96 1.35
N GLU A 210 10.00 19.14 1.96
CA GLU A 210 10.05 19.26 3.41
C GLU A 210 8.89 18.57 4.09
N THR A 211 9.21 17.94 5.23
CA THR A 211 8.22 17.24 6.06
C THR A 211 7.63 18.21 7.10
N PRO A 212 6.36 18.02 7.49
CA PRO A 212 5.73 18.89 8.48
C PRO A 212 6.37 18.75 9.86
N GLY A 213 6.49 19.89 10.54
CA GLY A 213 6.96 19.97 11.92
C GLY A 213 5.84 19.83 12.96
N PRO A 214 6.06 20.31 14.20
CA PRO A 214 5.07 20.24 15.27
C PRO A 214 3.85 21.12 14.97
N ALA A 215 2.67 20.75 15.49
CA ALA A 215 1.40 21.44 15.26
C ALA A 215 1.27 22.76 16.06
N THR A 216 2.22 23.70 15.86
CA THR A 216 2.15 25.07 16.38
C THR A 216 1.30 25.94 15.47
N LEU A 217 0.81 27.07 15.99
CA LEU A 217 -0.01 28.00 15.19
C LEU A 217 0.80 28.60 14.02
N SER A 218 2.07 28.95 14.26
CA SER A 218 2.97 29.43 13.22
C SER A 218 3.15 28.41 12.12
N HIS A 219 3.38 27.16 12.48
CA HIS A 219 3.58 26.08 11.50
C HIS A 219 2.30 25.76 10.70
N VAL A 220 1.13 25.83 11.34
CA VAL A 220 -0.16 25.72 10.62
C VAL A 220 -0.30 26.83 9.57
N ARG A 221 0.11 28.08 9.90
CA ARG A 221 0.10 29.20 8.94
C ARG A 221 1.05 28.93 7.78
N THR A 222 2.30 28.59 8.08
CA THR A 222 3.30 28.26 7.03
C THR A 222 2.78 27.16 6.09
N TRP A 223 2.11 26.12 6.61
CA TRP A 223 1.54 25.07 5.79
C TRP A 223 0.31 25.50 5.00
N ALA A 224 -0.49 26.42 5.54
CA ALA A 224 -1.60 27.02 4.80
C ALA A 224 -1.09 27.89 3.64
N ASP A 225 -0.05 28.72 3.88
CA ASP A 225 0.60 29.53 2.84
C ASP A 225 1.24 28.64 1.76
N ARG A 226 1.87 27.55 2.16
CA ARG A 226 2.39 26.51 1.24
C ARG A 226 1.27 25.92 0.36
N LEU A 227 0.13 25.57 0.95
CA LEU A 227 -1.01 25.06 0.18
C LEU A 227 -1.54 26.10 -0.81
N ALA A 228 -1.64 27.37 -0.37
CA ALA A 228 -2.04 28.46 -1.25
C ALA A 228 -1.06 28.62 -2.43
N GLY A 229 0.25 28.60 -2.18
CA GLY A 229 1.28 28.63 -3.20
C GLY A 229 1.19 27.45 -4.18
N LEU A 230 1.02 26.22 -3.68
CA LEU A 230 0.84 25.03 -4.51
C LEU A 230 -0.38 25.12 -5.44
N ASN A 231 -1.48 25.73 -4.98
CA ASN A 231 -2.69 25.88 -5.78
C ASN A 231 -2.55 26.95 -6.89
N VAL A 232 -1.56 27.83 -6.79
CA VAL A 232 -1.28 28.87 -7.82
C VAL A 232 -0.40 28.29 -8.93
N ILE A 233 0.48 27.34 -8.62
CA ILE A 233 1.40 26.77 -9.61
C ILE A 233 0.64 26.13 -10.76
N ILE A 234 -0.27 25.21 -10.45
CA ILE A 234 -1.07 24.50 -11.45
C ILE A 234 -2.26 23.78 -10.77
N ASP A 235 -3.38 23.62 -11.47
CA ASP A 235 -4.42 22.68 -11.09
C ASP A 235 -4.16 21.30 -11.73
N PRO A 236 -3.68 20.31 -10.96
CA PRO A 236 -3.34 19.01 -11.52
C PRO A 236 -4.56 18.14 -11.85
N LYS A 237 -5.75 18.42 -11.31
CA LYS A 237 -6.92 17.55 -11.44
C LYS A 237 -7.35 17.32 -12.90
N PRO A 238 -7.57 18.35 -13.72
CA PRO A 238 -7.97 18.14 -15.12
C PRO A 238 -6.84 17.51 -15.95
N LEU A 239 -5.58 17.71 -15.57
CA LEU A 239 -4.40 17.16 -16.26
C LEU A 239 -4.18 15.66 -15.98
N LEU A 240 -4.69 15.18 -14.84
CA LEU A 240 -4.59 13.79 -14.39
C LEU A 240 -5.90 13.02 -14.62
N ASP A 241 -6.86 13.60 -15.29
CA ASP A 241 -8.10 12.89 -15.64
C ASP A 241 -7.80 11.67 -16.51
N GLY A 242 -8.40 10.53 -16.16
CA GLY A 242 -8.13 9.25 -16.80
C GLY A 242 -6.79 8.57 -16.43
N ILE A 243 -5.93 9.21 -15.63
CA ILE A 243 -4.71 8.58 -15.10
C ILE A 243 -5.03 7.85 -13.80
N PRO A 244 -4.77 6.54 -13.70
CA PRO A 244 -5.03 5.79 -12.48
C PRO A 244 -4.29 6.36 -11.27
N HIS A 245 -4.98 6.54 -10.15
CA HIS A 245 -4.41 7.13 -8.93
C HIS A 245 -3.16 6.39 -8.42
N THR A 246 -3.10 5.07 -8.62
CA THR A 246 -1.89 4.28 -8.30
C THR A 246 -0.67 4.74 -9.09
N LYS A 247 -0.85 5.13 -10.35
CA LYS A 247 0.21 5.67 -11.20
C LYS A 247 0.58 7.10 -10.82
N VAL A 248 -0.41 7.94 -10.51
CA VAL A 248 -0.14 9.29 -9.99
C VAL A 248 0.75 9.20 -8.75
N ARG A 249 0.41 8.33 -7.79
CA ARG A 249 1.23 8.12 -6.59
C ARG A 249 2.63 7.57 -6.91
N GLN A 250 2.73 6.63 -7.85
CA GLN A 250 4.00 6.07 -8.27
C GLN A 250 4.90 7.15 -8.88
N PHE A 251 4.38 7.95 -9.81
CA PHE A 251 5.14 9.01 -10.49
C PHE A 251 5.50 10.14 -9.54
N ALA A 252 4.62 10.48 -8.59
CA ALA A 252 4.94 11.42 -7.53
C ALA A 252 6.09 10.92 -6.63
N ALA A 253 6.10 9.63 -6.27
CA ALA A 253 7.18 9.04 -5.51
C ALA A 253 8.50 8.99 -6.32
N GLU A 254 8.42 8.70 -7.61
CA GLU A 254 9.55 8.76 -8.53
C GLU A 254 10.12 10.18 -8.60
N ALA A 255 9.26 11.20 -8.80
CA ALA A 255 9.67 12.61 -8.79
C ALA A 255 10.37 12.99 -7.48
N LYS A 256 9.79 12.59 -6.34
CA LYS A 256 10.35 12.89 -5.01
C LYS A 256 11.76 12.31 -4.81
N ALA A 257 12.08 11.21 -5.47
CA ALA A 257 13.40 10.56 -5.38
C ALA A 257 14.49 11.27 -6.23
N TYR A 258 14.11 12.04 -7.25
CA TYR A 258 15.05 12.80 -8.06
C TYR A 258 15.54 14.07 -7.34
N GLU A 259 16.77 14.48 -7.60
CA GLU A 259 17.20 15.86 -7.34
C GLU A 259 16.69 16.81 -8.45
N ALA A 260 16.68 18.12 -8.16
CA ALA A 260 16.21 19.11 -9.14
C ALA A 260 17.04 19.11 -10.44
N SER A 261 18.36 18.90 -10.32
CA SER A 261 19.28 18.73 -11.46
C SER A 261 18.91 17.54 -12.31
N ASP A 262 18.68 16.39 -11.66
CA ASP A 262 18.37 15.14 -12.35
C ASP A 262 17.05 15.23 -13.14
N LEU A 263 16.03 15.89 -12.56
CA LEU A 263 14.77 16.15 -13.27
C LEU A 263 14.94 17.07 -14.47
N ARG A 264 15.82 18.09 -14.38
CA ARG A 264 16.13 18.95 -15.54
C ARG A 264 16.78 18.17 -16.67
N ASP A 265 17.62 17.20 -16.32
CA ASP A 265 18.39 16.38 -17.27
C ASP A 265 17.59 15.21 -17.87
N VAL A 266 16.32 15.03 -17.45
CA VAL A 266 15.43 14.03 -18.06
C VAL A 266 15.20 14.35 -19.53
N THR A 267 15.76 13.49 -20.41
CA THR A 267 15.70 13.69 -21.87
C THR A 267 14.39 13.21 -22.49
N HIS A 268 13.63 12.36 -21.81
CA HIS A 268 12.37 11.82 -22.34
C HIS A 268 11.30 12.92 -22.46
N PRO A 269 10.74 13.11 -23.68
CA PRO A 269 9.69 14.11 -23.88
C PRO A 269 8.46 13.85 -23.00
N GLY A 270 8.07 14.85 -22.26
CA GLY A 270 6.88 14.81 -21.39
C GLY A 270 7.08 14.12 -20.02
N LYS A 271 8.09 13.26 -19.82
CA LYS A 271 8.29 12.58 -18.54
C LYS A 271 8.51 13.58 -17.40
N ARG A 272 9.42 14.56 -17.57
CA ARG A 272 9.72 15.57 -16.57
C ARG A 272 8.47 16.28 -16.08
N HIS A 273 7.68 16.81 -17.00
CA HIS A 273 6.45 17.53 -16.67
C HIS A 273 5.38 16.61 -16.06
N ALA A 274 5.19 15.40 -16.59
CA ALA A 274 4.25 14.44 -16.01
C ALA A 274 4.62 14.07 -14.56
N LEU A 275 5.89 13.87 -14.27
CA LEU A 275 6.39 13.63 -12.91
C LEU A 275 6.13 14.82 -11.99
N LEU A 276 6.37 16.05 -12.47
CA LEU A 276 6.13 17.28 -11.69
C LEU A 276 4.64 17.49 -11.42
N VAL A 277 3.75 17.29 -12.40
CA VAL A 277 2.29 17.38 -12.18
C VAL A 277 1.84 16.39 -11.13
N CYS A 278 2.27 15.13 -11.22
CA CYS A 278 1.95 14.12 -10.20
C CYS A 278 2.52 14.49 -8.82
N PHE A 279 3.72 15.07 -8.77
CA PHE A 279 4.34 15.54 -7.54
C PHE A 279 3.54 16.69 -6.90
N ILE A 280 3.10 17.68 -7.69
CA ILE A 280 2.27 18.79 -7.20
C ILE A 280 0.94 18.30 -6.66
N GLU A 281 0.26 17.38 -7.37
CA GLU A 281 -0.98 16.76 -6.88
C GLU A 281 -0.77 16.08 -5.51
N HIS A 282 0.29 15.28 -5.41
CA HIS A 282 0.65 14.63 -4.15
C HIS A 282 1.00 15.65 -3.05
N ALA A 283 1.74 16.71 -3.38
CA ALA A 283 2.10 17.76 -2.44
C ALA A 283 0.86 18.53 -1.94
N GLN A 284 -0.08 18.87 -2.83
CA GLN A 284 -1.35 19.50 -2.46
C GLN A 284 -2.17 18.61 -1.54
N THR A 285 -2.33 17.34 -1.89
CA THR A 285 -3.12 16.38 -1.11
C THR A 285 -2.47 16.12 0.26
N SER A 286 -1.17 15.84 0.31
CA SER A 286 -0.46 15.61 1.57
C SER A 286 -0.44 16.86 2.45
N THR A 287 -0.33 18.08 1.89
CA THR A 287 -0.39 19.31 2.67
C THR A 287 -1.76 19.53 3.29
N ARG A 288 -2.88 19.21 2.58
CA ARG A 288 -4.25 19.25 3.15
C ARG A 288 -4.42 18.25 4.29
N ASP A 289 -3.93 17.03 4.11
CA ASP A 289 -4.01 15.98 5.13
C ASP A 289 -3.22 16.36 6.38
N GLU A 290 -2.04 16.93 6.22
CA GLU A 290 -1.22 17.41 7.34
C GLU A 290 -1.86 18.60 8.07
N LEU A 291 -2.41 19.56 7.35
CA LEU A 291 -3.17 20.67 7.97
C LEU A 291 -4.35 20.15 8.80
N THR A 292 -5.10 19.21 8.24
CA THR A 292 -6.20 18.55 8.95
C THR A 292 -5.69 17.81 10.19
N GLY A 293 -4.59 17.08 10.06
CA GLY A 293 -3.93 16.39 11.16
C GLY A 293 -3.44 17.35 12.25
N MET A 294 -2.86 18.49 11.88
CA MET A 294 -2.42 19.53 12.82
C MET A 294 -3.60 20.12 13.59
N LEU A 295 -4.70 20.43 12.90
CA LEU A 295 -5.92 20.95 13.55
C LEU A 295 -6.50 19.95 14.54
N LEU A 296 -6.60 18.67 14.15
CA LEU A 296 -7.09 17.61 15.04
C LEU A 296 -6.19 17.41 16.25
N ARG A 297 -4.87 17.43 16.08
CA ARG A 297 -3.91 17.35 17.20
C ARG A 297 -4.07 18.55 18.16
N ARG A 298 -4.28 19.74 17.61
CA ARG A 298 -4.50 20.96 18.41
C ARG A 298 -5.82 20.90 19.19
N ILE A 299 -6.90 20.50 18.55
CA ILE A 299 -8.21 20.32 19.20
C ILE A 299 -8.11 19.30 20.35
N ARG A 300 -7.47 18.14 20.09
CA ARG A 300 -7.27 17.10 21.12
C ARG A 300 -6.46 17.62 22.30
N ARG A 301 -5.38 18.37 22.06
CA ARG A 301 -4.56 18.99 23.13
C ARG A 301 -5.39 19.98 23.96
N THR A 302 -6.14 20.87 23.29
CA THR A 302 -6.99 21.85 23.97
C THR A 302 -8.06 21.17 24.83
N ARG A 303 -8.71 20.11 24.29
CA ARG A 303 -9.69 19.31 25.07
C ARG A 303 -9.04 18.60 26.25
N GLY A 304 -7.85 18.04 26.08
CA GLY A 304 -7.10 17.40 27.18
C GLY A 304 -6.82 18.41 28.30
N SER A 305 -6.22 19.54 27.95
CA SER A 305 -5.93 20.60 28.95
C SER A 305 -7.18 21.15 29.65
N ALA A 306 -8.30 21.29 28.94
CA ALA A 306 -9.57 21.73 29.55
C ALA A 306 -10.13 20.69 30.55
N ARG A 307 -10.02 19.38 30.22
CA ARG A 307 -10.41 18.29 31.13
C ARG A 307 -9.51 18.20 32.35
N ASP A 308 -8.20 18.36 32.18
CA ASP A 308 -7.24 18.36 33.28
C ASP A 308 -7.48 19.55 34.22
N GLU A 309 -7.82 20.73 33.68
CA GLU A 309 -8.18 21.91 34.45
C GLU A 309 -9.49 21.68 35.21
N LEU A 310 -10.52 21.10 34.58
CA LEU A 310 -11.76 20.73 35.23
C LEU A 310 -11.52 19.79 36.41
N LYS A 311 -10.74 18.74 36.19
CA LYS A 311 -10.39 17.80 37.26
C LYS A 311 -9.64 18.50 38.40
N ALA A 312 -8.68 19.37 38.09
CA ALA A 312 -7.96 20.14 39.10
C ALA A 312 -8.87 21.11 39.89
N LEU A 313 -9.92 21.65 39.26
CA LEU A 313 -10.95 22.46 39.95
C LEU A 313 -11.81 21.58 40.84
N GLN A 314 -12.29 20.44 40.38
CA GLN A 314 -13.06 19.47 41.18
C GLN A 314 -12.25 18.99 42.40
N ASP A 315 -10.98 18.58 42.19
CA ASP A 315 -10.11 18.15 43.29
C ASP A 315 -9.89 19.27 44.35
N ARG A 316 -9.74 20.53 43.93
CA ARG A 316 -9.61 21.68 44.85
C ARG A 316 -10.88 21.97 45.65
N HIS A 317 -12.05 21.67 45.08
CA HIS A 317 -13.33 21.94 45.73
C HIS A 317 -13.88 20.76 46.52
N ARG A 318 -13.19 19.63 46.55
CA ARG A 318 -13.63 18.41 47.22
C ARG A 318 -13.94 18.59 48.70
N ASP A 319 -13.11 19.33 49.42
CA ASP A 319 -13.35 19.62 50.83
C ASP A 319 -14.58 20.51 51.05
N ILE A 320 -14.94 21.32 50.05
CA ILE A 320 -16.14 22.14 50.06
C ILE A 320 -17.38 21.27 49.82
N GLU A 321 -17.33 20.35 48.90
CA GLU A 321 -18.38 19.36 48.61
C GLU A 321 -18.70 18.53 49.87
N GLU A 322 -17.66 18.00 50.53
CA GLU A 322 -17.83 17.24 51.77
C GLU A 322 -18.52 18.06 52.88
N ARG A 323 -18.18 19.35 53.02
CA ARG A 323 -18.84 20.25 53.93
C ARG A 323 -20.31 20.50 53.58
N LEU A 324 -20.60 20.71 52.30
CA LEU A 324 -21.99 20.93 51.83
C LEU A 324 -22.84 19.68 52.05
N ILE A 325 -22.28 18.47 51.75
CA ILE A 325 -22.94 17.20 52.06
C ILE A 325 -23.23 17.08 53.56
N GLY A 326 -22.28 17.45 54.41
CA GLY A 326 -22.48 17.49 55.87
C GLY A 326 -23.57 18.45 56.32
N VAL A 327 -23.70 19.62 55.68
CA VAL A 327 -24.80 20.56 55.92
C VAL A 327 -26.14 19.94 55.53
N VAL A 328 -26.24 19.34 54.35
CA VAL A 328 -27.48 18.64 53.90
C VAL A 328 -27.83 17.50 54.83
N GLY A 329 -26.85 16.69 55.26
CA GLY A 329 -27.05 15.62 56.25
C GLY A 329 -27.62 16.15 57.57
N GLY A 330 -27.02 17.20 58.10
CA GLY A 330 -27.51 17.83 59.33
C GLY A 330 -28.94 18.43 59.21
N VAL A 331 -29.28 19.01 58.04
CA VAL A 331 -30.65 19.46 57.78
C VAL A 331 -31.63 18.27 57.76
N LEU A 332 -31.27 17.16 57.15
CA LEU A 332 -32.10 15.96 57.10
C LEU A 332 -32.29 15.33 58.50
N ASP A 333 -31.26 15.30 59.32
CA ASP A 333 -31.34 14.79 60.70
C ASP A 333 -32.25 15.67 61.54
N HIS A 334 -32.09 16.99 61.48
CA HIS A 334 -33.00 17.88 62.16
C HIS A 334 -34.46 17.81 61.66
N ALA A 335 -34.67 17.54 60.38
CA ALA A 335 -36.00 17.34 59.82
C ALA A 335 -36.68 16.06 60.30
N ARG A 336 -35.93 15.06 60.73
CA ARG A 336 -36.46 13.81 61.32
C ARG A 336 -36.86 13.99 62.79
N ASP A 337 -36.11 14.85 63.50
CA ASP A 337 -36.21 14.95 64.95
C ASP A 337 -37.03 16.21 65.42
N ALA A 338 -37.44 17.08 64.52
CA ALA A 338 -38.16 18.27 64.83
C ALA A 338 -39.66 18.05 65.11
N ASP A 339 -40.19 18.64 66.20
CA ASP A 339 -41.59 18.48 66.56
C ASP A 339 -42.55 19.30 65.66
N ASP A 340 -42.06 20.39 65.10
CA ASP A 340 -42.81 21.28 64.19
C ASP A 340 -41.88 22.06 63.25
N ASP A 341 -42.45 22.70 62.19
CA ASP A 341 -41.74 23.49 61.21
C ASP A 341 -40.97 24.71 61.80
N ALA A 342 -41.45 25.27 62.87
CA ALA A 342 -40.79 26.40 63.51
C ALA A 342 -39.54 25.96 64.29
N ALA A 343 -39.59 24.79 64.91
CA ALA A 343 -38.46 24.14 65.56
C ALA A 343 -37.39 23.80 64.53
N LEU A 344 -37.79 23.12 63.43
CA LEU A 344 -36.90 22.79 62.31
C LEU A 344 -36.22 24.02 61.73
N GLY A 345 -36.97 25.10 61.47
CA GLY A 345 -36.43 26.35 60.97
C GLY A 345 -35.39 27.02 61.89
N ARG A 346 -35.55 26.92 63.21
CA ARG A 346 -34.55 27.41 64.18
C ARG A 346 -33.27 26.51 64.12
N GLN A 347 -33.44 25.23 64.20
CA GLN A 347 -32.32 24.27 64.18
C GLN A 347 -31.50 24.38 62.87
N VAL A 348 -32.15 24.51 61.70
CA VAL A 348 -31.49 24.68 60.42
C VAL A 348 -30.71 26.01 60.37
N ARG A 349 -31.29 27.11 60.85
CA ARG A 349 -30.59 28.43 60.95
C ARG A 349 -29.37 28.35 61.85
N GLN A 350 -29.50 27.67 63.00
CA GLN A 350 -28.39 27.49 63.92
C GLN A 350 -27.27 26.63 63.24
N LEU A 351 -27.61 25.52 62.60
CA LEU A 351 -26.66 24.71 61.86
C LEU A 351 -25.92 25.51 60.78
N LEU A 352 -26.65 26.30 59.98
CA LEU A 352 -26.04 27.15 58.96
C LEU A 352 -25.10 28.19 59.56
N ALA A 353 -25.49 28.81 60.72
CA ALA A 353 -24.65 29.77 61.42
C ALA A 353 -23.35 29.15 61.95
N GLU A 354 -23.43 27.92 62.50
CA GLU A 354 -22.29 27.14 63.00
C GLU A 354 -21.31 26.77 61.86
N LYS A 355 -21.80 26.57 60.62
CA LYS A 355 -21.01 26.25 59.43
C LYS A 355 -20.52 27.49 58.67
N GLY A 356 -20.62 28.68 59.22
CA GLY A 356 -20.10 29.95 58.69
C GLY A 356 -21.12 30.92 58.10
N GLY A 357 -22.41 30.60 58.20
CA GLY A 357 -23.51 31.46 57.75
C GLY A 357 -23.97 31.12 56.30
N ILE A 358 -25.19 31.55 56.00
CA ILE A 358 -25.91 31.30 54.78
C ILE A 358 -25.17 31.87 53.55
N GLU A 359 -24.52 33.00 53.69
CA GLU A 359 -23.77 33.64 52.60
C GLU A 359 -22.53 32.85 52.21
N VAL A 360 -21.76 32.34 53.20
CA VAL A 360 -20.56 31.54 52.99
C VAL A 360 -20.93 30.21 52.34
N ILE A 361 -21.98 29.57 52.85
CA ILE A 361 -22.46 28.29 52.29
C ILE A 361 -22.99 28.50 50.87
N GLY A 362 -23.69 29.60 50.58
CA GLY A 362 -24.17 29.95 49.25
C GLY A 362 -23.02 30.22 48.27
N GLN A 363 -21.98 30.91 48.69
CA GLN A 363 -20.76 31.10 47.87
C GLN A 363 -20.07 29.77 47.58
N GLN A 364 -19.94 28.90 48.58
CA GLN A 364 -19.38 27.58 48.44
C GLN A 364 -20.19 26.69 47.48
N TYR A 365 -21.52 26.72 47.61
CA TYR A 365 -22.43 26.01 46.71
C TYR A 365 -22.26 26.50 45.26
N ASN A 366 -22.25 27.79 45.02
CA ASN A 366 -22.08 28.35 43.69
C ASN A 366 -20.72 27.98 43.08
N ALA A 367 -19.65 27.97 43.90
CA ALA A 367 -18.32 27.60 43.45
C ALA A 367 -18.24 26.14 43.01
N VAL A 368 -18.87 25.22 43.75
CA VAL A 368 -18.92 23.79 43.43
C VAL A 368 -19.88 23.53 42.27
N SER A 369 -21.08 24.11 42.31
CA SER A 369 -22.12 23.94 41.30
C SER A 369 -21.67 24.31 39.89
N ALA A 370 -20.74 25.27 39.76
CA ALA A 370 -20.20 25.67 38.48
C ALA A 370 -19.36 24.56 37.78
N PHE A 371 -18.84 23.58 38.54
CA PHE A 371 -17.88 22.56 38.03
C PHE A 371 -18.20 21.12 38.46
N HIS A 372 -19.37 20.90 39.07
CA HIS A 372 -19.76 19.55 39.51
C HIS A 372 -20.07 18.60 38.34
N ASP A 373 -20.47 19.16 37.19
CA ASP A 373 -20.70 18.42 35.97
C ASP A 373 -19.37 18.14 35.25
N ASP A 374 -19.33 17.08 34.46
CA ASP A 374 -18.18 16.77 33.55
C ASP A 374 -18.10 17.73 32.36
N ASN A 375 -18.67 18.93 32.46
CA ASN A 375 -18.68 19.93 31.41
C ASN A 375 -17.40 20.77 31.41
N TYR A 376 -16.43 20.34 30.61
CA TYR A 376 -15.17 21.06 30.40
C TYR A 376 -15.25 22.15 29.31
N LEU A 377 -16.38 22.31 28.62
CA LEU A 377 -16.51 23.23 27.47
C LEU A 377 -16.21 24.71 27.84
N PRO A 378 -16.62 25.25 29.00
CA PRO A 378 -16.25 26.61 29.39
C PRO A 378 -14.73 26.81 29.52
N LEU A 379 -13.98 25.74 29.82
CA LEU A 379 -12.53 25.79 30.02
C LEU A 379 -11.74 25.62 28.72
N MET A 380 -12.40 25.30 27.61
CA MET A 380 -11.71 25.15 26.34
C MET A 380 -11.07 26.43 25.81
N TRP A 381 -11.71 27.59 26.02
CA TRP A 381 -11.15 28.85 25.56
C TRP A 381 -9.92 29.29 26.35
N PRO A 382 -9.91 29.26 27.71
CA PRO A 382 -8.69 29.44 28.50
C PRO A 382 -7.57 28.45 28.13
N ALA A 383 -7.89 27.18 27.93
CA ALA A 383 -6.93 26.19 27.53
C ALA A 383 -6.33 26.49 26.13
N HIS A 384 -7.16 26.95 25.19
CA HIS A 384 -6.69 27.39 23.88
C HIS A 384 -5.75 28.59 24.01
N ALA A 385 -6.06 29.54 24.84
CA ALA A 385 -5.21 30.72 25.06
C ALA A 385 -3.81 30.34 25.59
N LYS A 386 -3.73 29.37 26.52
CA LYS A 386 -2.44 28.82 27.02
C LYS A 386 -1.56 28.24 25.89
N HIS A 387 -2.17 27.71 24.85
CA HIS A 387 -1.45 27.08 23.71
C HIS A 387 -1.31 28.00 22.49
N ARG A 388 -1.68 29.29 22.60
CA ARG A 388 -1.62 30.25 21.48
C ARG A 388 -0.21 30.73 21.20
N SER A 389 0.65 30.72 22.19
CA SER A 389 2.02 31.25 22.17
C SER A 389 3.10 30.18 22.02
N VAL A 390 2.75 28.93 21.77
CA VAL A 390 3.71 27.82 21.56
C VAL A 390 3.70 27.40 20.13
#